data_c7f0cc9130efcd1e6883f8078728fb0e
#
_entry.id   c7f0cc9130efcd1e6883f8078728fb0e
#
_cell.length_a   1.000
_cell.length_b   1.000
_cell.length_c   1.000
_cell.angle_alpha   90.00
_cell.angle_beta   90.00
_cell.angle_gamma   90.00
#
_symmetry.space_group_name_H-M   'P 1'
#
loop_
_entity.id
_entity.type
_entity.pdbx_description
1 polymer ?
#
loop_
_entity_poly.entity_id
_entity_poly.type
_entity_poly.pdbx_seq_one_letter_code
_entity_poly.pdbx_strand_id
1 'polypeptide(L)'
;MIKQLKYLLIISIPLFTSSCNGQINKETDKQSTEKLVTEKIEPYKYGAGDVVNRGYLDKSGNMWFTTLKEGVFKYDGKMFKNFTVKDGLCSNIVNAVVEDKNGIMWFGTAKGLCSYDGESFINIPLPQEDIQSVSSETGLPSRKTETVLSLIQASNGEFWVGTDASGAYRYDGKTFTSFLKFKGRLQPDDNVYNNCILSIIEDEKGNIWIGSFTHGGLSEIVGDNITHHALKDGYGDGMIATSYMDNKGNLWFGTRNGGIYQYDGNTFKNIADTNTGGQIAMASVLEDRKGTIWVASFARKGVYRYENKSFIPLDIKGSEKLNDIKFITEDKQGNIWFGGRYGLLWRYDGDKLKDFTQLKRIK
;
A
#
# COMPACT_ATOMS: atom_id res chain seq x y z
N MET A 1 26.91 61.12 1.73
CA MET A 1 28.24 61.62 1.29
C MET A 1 29.06 60.42 0.82
N ILE A 2 29.51 60.48 -0.47
CA ILE A 2 30.66 59.81 -1.09
C ILE A 2 30.43 58.31 -1.41
N LYS A 3 30.36 57.96 -2.57
CA LYS A 3 30.87 57.96 -3.97
C LYS A 3 31.11 56.54 -4.44
N GLN A 4 30.57 56.31 -5.60
CA GLN A 4 30.80 55.17 -6.54
C GLN A 4 32.27 54.94 -6.84
N LEU A 5 32.62 53.69 -7.23
CA LEU A 5 33.57 53.50 -8.31
C LEU A 5 33.24 52.21 -9.09
N LYS A 6 32.96 52.41 -10.40
CA LYS A 6 32.90 51.39 -11.46
C LYS A 6 34.36 51.07 -11.88
N TYR A 7 34.62 49.81 -12.14
CA TYR A 7 35.72 49.46 -13.07
C TYR A 7 35.23 48.51 -14.14
N LEU A 8 35.27 49.03 -15.36
CA LEU A 8 35.13 48.34 -16.62
C LEU A 8 36.53 47.84 -17.00
N LEU A 9 36.68 46.56 -17.33
CA LEU A 9 37.91 46.06 -17.94
C LEU A 9 37.57 45.43 -19.28
N ILE A 10 37.96 46.16 -20.30
CA ILE A 10 37.98 45.71 -21.70
C ILE A 10 39.31 45.00 -21.92
N ILE A 11 39.28 43.77 -22.39
CA ILE A 11 40.49 43.11 -22.96
C ILE A 11 40.18 42.64 -24.36
N SER A 12 41.03 43.18 -25.22
CA SER A 12 41.05 43.07 -26.68
C SER A 12 41.50 41.69 -27.18
N ILE A 13 40.92 41.34 -28.33
CA ILE A 13 41.26 40.18 -29.15
C ILE A 13 42.50 40.51 -30.01
N PRO A 14 43.44 39.58 -30.20
CA PRO A 14 44.24 39.59 -31.41
C PRO A 14 43.81 38.47 -32.38
N LEU A 15 43.47 38.88 -33.60
CA LEU A 15 43.41 38.02 -34.79
C LEU A 15 44.83 37.52 -35.12
N PHE A 16 44.96 36.20 -35.24
CA PHE A 16 46.02 35.60 -36.04
C PHE A 16 45.43 34.73 -37.12
N THR A 17 45.61 35.17 -38.35
CA THR A 17 45.44 34.39 -39.56
C THR A 17 46.73 33.57 -39.82
N SER A 18 46.58 32.28 -39.93
CA SER A 18 47.61 31.46 -40.56
C SER A 18 46.92 30.26 -41.22
N SER A 19 47.06 30.28 -42.56
CA SER A 19 46.64 29.21 -43.45
C SER A 19 47.64 28.07 -43.37
N CYS A 20 47.20 26.82 -43.21
CA CYS A 20 47.89 25.65 -43.76
C CYS A 20 46.94 24.47 -43.95
N ASN A 21 46.93 23.91 -45.12
CA ASN A 21 46.25 22.70 -45.52
C ASN A 21 46.68 21.49 -44.70
N GLY A 22 45.73 20.64 -44.30
CA GLY A 22 46.01 19.33 -43.72
C GLY A 22 44.73 18.57 -43.43
N GLN A 23 44.46 17.60 -44.26
CA GLN A 23 43.61 16.41 -44.16
C GLN A 23 42.53 16.39 -43.08
N ILE A 24 41.28 16.36 -43.56
CA ILE A 24 40.06 16.12 -42.78
C ILE A 24 40.00 14.65 -42.33
N ASN A 25 40.38 14.36 -41.09
CA ASN A 25 39.94 13.15 -40.41
C ASN A 25 38.54 13.44 -39.81
N LYS A 26 37.54 12.82 -40.41
CA LYS A 26 36.18 12.75 -39.86
C LYS A 26 36.20 11.87 -38.61
N GLU A 27 36.44 12.45 -37.44
CA GLU A 27 35.95 11.89 -36.21
C GLU A 27 34.46 12.19 -36.13
N THR A 28 33.68 11.16 -36.28
CA THR A 28 32.23 11.17 -36.08
C THR A 28 31.96 11.35 -34.60
N ASP A 29 31.56 12.56 -34.26
CA ASP A 29 30.85 12.84 -32.99
C ASP A 29 29.64 11.92 -32.91
N LYS A 30 29.76 10.83 -32.13
CA LYS A 30 28.63 10.02 -31.70
C LYS A 30 27.93 10.79 -30.59
N GLN A 31 27.10 11.76 -30.95
CA GLN A 31 25.97 12.10 -30.11
C GLN A 31 25.14 10.82 -29.96
N SER A 32 25.21 10.24 -28.79
CA SER A 32 24.29 9.20 -28.36
C SER A 32 22.89 9.82 -28.27
N THR A 33 22.18 9.79 -29.39
CA THR A 33 20.72 9.90 -29.36
C THR A 33 20.22 8.67 -28.60
N GLU A 34 19.93 8.84 -27.33
CA GLU A 34 19.06 7.93 -26.60
C GLU A 34 17.77 7.81 -27.41
N LYS A 35 17.67 6.74 -28.15
CA LYS A 35 16.44 6.33 -28.82
C LYS A 35 15.46 6.05 -27.68
N LEU A 36 14.53 6.97 -27.45
CA LEU A 36 13.29 6.68 -26.72
C LEU A 36 12.61 5.53 -27.45
N VAL A 37 12.88 4.32 -26.99
CA VAL A 37 12.18 3.13 -27.45
C VAL A 37 10.78 3.21 -26.85
N THR A 38 9.86 3.80 -27.60
CA THR A 38 8.44 3.63 -27.37
C THR A 38 8.09 2.18 -27.73
N GLU A 39 8.36 1.25 -26.80
CA GLU A 39 7.86 -0.12 -26.96
C GLU A 39 6.34 -0.08 -26.99
N LYS A 40 5.79 -0.62 -28.05
CA LYS A 40 4.35 -0.89 -28.20
C LYS A 40 3.93 -1.79 -27.05
N ILE A 41 3.12 -1.27 -26.13
CA ILE A 41 2.59 -2.04 -25.01
C ILE A 41 1.59 -3.06 -25.58
N GLU A 42 1.98 -4.34 -25.64
CA GLU A 42 1.07 -5.43 -26.01
C GLU A 42 0.03 -5.64 -24.89
N PRO A 43 -1.25 -5.89 -25.22
CA PRO A 43 -2.29 -6.13 -24.22
C PRO A 43 -1.96 -7.35 -23.36
N TYR A 44 -2.05 -7.19 -22.04
CA TYR A 44 -1.86 -8.27 -21.09
C TYR A 44 -2.97 -9.31 -21.26
N LYS A 45 -2.63 -10.59 -21.44
CA LYS A 45 -3.62 -11.65 -21.50
C LYS A 45 -4.19 -11.92 -20.10
N TYR A 46 -5.46 -11.67 -19.91
CA TYR A 46 -6.20 -12.04 -18.70
C TYR A 46 -5.94 -13.51 -18.36
N GLY A 47 -5.54 -13.80 -17.12
CA GLY A 47 -5.51 -15.17 -16.58
C GLY A 47 -4.30 -15.60 -15.77
N ALA A 48 -3.16 -14.94 -15.85
CA ALA A 48 -1.94 -15.34 -15.12
C ALA A 48 -1.19 -14.13 -14.51
N GLY A 49 -1.86 -13.02 -14.36
CA GLY A 49 -1.24 -11.79 -13.93
C GLY A 49 -0.96 -11.74 -12.45
N ASP A 50 -0.05 -10.84 -12.11
CA ASP A 50 0.24 -10.44 -10.74
C ASP A 50 -0.99 -9.75 -10.09
N VAL A 51 -0.91 -9.52 -8.80
CA VAL A 51 -1.87 -8.73 -8.06
C VAL A 51 -1.17 -7.44 -7.63
N VAL A 52 -1.68 -6.28 -8.03
CA VAL A 52 -1.29 -5.01 -7.44
C VAL A 52 -2.05 -4.88 -6.12
N ASN A 53 -1.32 -5.02 -5.01
CA ASN A 53 -1.91 -5.34 -3.72
C ASN A 53 -2.15 -4.11 -2.84
N ARG A 54 -1.25 -3.11 -2.89
CA ARG A 54 -1.36 -1.84 -2.16
C ARG A 54 -0.84 -0.69 -3.00
N GLY A 55 -1.40 0.50 -2.79
CA GLY A 55 -0.89 1.77 -3.28
C GLY A 55 -0.57 2.68 -2.11
N TYR A 56 0.50 3.45 -2.21
CA TYR A 56 0.95 4.37 -1.17
C TYR A 56 1.55 5.64 -1.79
N LEU A 57 1.17 6.80 -1.28
CA LEU A 57 1.75 8.09 -1.67
C LEU A 57 2.83 8.47 -0.66
N ASP A 58 4.10 8.57 -1.11
CA ASP A 58 5.18 9.01 -0.24
C ASP A 58 5.18 10.53 -0.04
N LYS A 59 5.88 11.02 0.98
CA LYS A 59 6.00 12.45 1.31
C LYS A 59 6.64 13.27 0.18
N SER A 60 7.42 12.64 -0.68
CA SER A 60 8.01 13.25 -1.89
C SER A 60 7.02 13.35 -3.04
N GLY A 61 5.85 12.71 -2.93
CA GLY A 61 4.78 12.71 -3.91
C GLY A 61 4.92 11.66 -4.99
N ASN A 62 5.71 10.62 -4.76
CA ASN A 62 5.73 9.44 -5.61
C ASN A 62 4.68 8.43 -5.15
N MET A 63 4.14 7.70 -6.11
CA MET A 63 3.26 6.58 -5.84
C MET A 63 4.05 5.27 -5.80
N TRP A 64 3.81 4.47 -4.77
CA TRP A 64 4.38 3.15 -4.63
C TRP A 64 3.28 2.10 -4.76
N PHE A 65 3.52 1.07 -5.56
CA PHE A 65 2.58 -0.02 -5.79
C PHE A 65 3.26 -1.35 -5.46
N THR A 66 2.74 -2.05 -4.47
CA THR A 66 3.25 -3.38 -4.10
C THR A 66 2.55 -4.46 -4.91
N THR A 67 3.26 -5.54 -5.20
CA THR A 67 2.72 -6.67 -5.94
C THR A 67 3.00 -8.01 -5.25
N LEU A 68 2.29 -9.06 -5.67
CA LEU A 68 2.45 -10.40 -5.10
C LEU A 68 3.42 -11.30 -5.89
N LYS A 69 4.07 -10.77 -6.95
CA LYS A 69 5.03 -11.53 -7.76
C LYS A 69 6.17 -10.70 -8.32
N GLU A 70 5.96 -9.43 -8.60
CA GLU A 70 6.87 -8.59 -9.37
C GLU A 70 7.55 -7.49 -8.52
N GLY A 71 7.48 -7.61 -7.19
CA GLY A 71 8.12 -6.69 -6.26
C GLY A 71 7.33 -5.38 -6.10
N VAL A 72 8.01 -4.25 -6.20
CA VAL A 72 7.45 -2.93 -5.96
C VAL A 72 7.70 -2.01 -7.14
N PHE A 73 6.68 -1.26 -7.53
CA PHE A 73 6.79 -0.21 -8.54
C PHE A 73 6.71 1.16 -7.87
N LYS A 74 7.64 2.04 -8.20
CA LYS A 74 7.62 3.46 -7.85
C LYS A 74 7.26 4.27 -9.09
N TYR A 75 6.28 5.16 -8.99
CA TYR A 75 5.85 6.07 -10.05
C TYR A 75 6.08 7.52 -9.61
N ASP A 76 6.89 8.25 -10.34
CA ASP A 76 7.28 9.63 -10.05
C ASP A 76 6.34 10.69 -10.67
N GLY A 77 5.25 10.25 -11.29
CA GLY A 77 4.34 11.08 -12.06
C GLY A 77 4.57 10.99 -13.57
N LYS A 78 5.69 10.42 -14.01
CA LYS A 78 6.09 10.26 -15.42
C LYS A 78 6.42 8.82 -15.78
N MET A 79 7.27 8.17 -14.98
CA MET A 79 7.80 6.84 -15.23
C MET A 79 7.63 5.91 -14.05
N PHE A 80 7.56 4.62 -14.35
CA PHE A 80 7.62 3.56 -13.35
C PHE A 80 9.03 3.02 -13.25
N LYS A 81 9.52 2.88 -12.02
CA LYS A 81 10.73 2.11 -11.69
C LYS A 81 10.30 0.87 -10.93
N ASN A 82 10.70 -0.31 -11.38
CA ASN A 82 10.45 -1.57 -10.70
C ASN A 82 11.63 -1.94 -9.83
N PHE A 83 11.36 -2.38 -8.60
CA PHE A 83 12.32 -2.95 -7.67
C PHE A 83 11.97 -4.40 -7.39
N THR A 84 12.93 -5.29 -7.57
CA THR A 84 12.81 -6.73 -7.38
C THR A 84 13.92 -7.24 -6.47
N VAL A 85 13.94 -8.55 -6.20
CA VAL A 85 15.06 -9.17 -5.47
C VAL A 85 16.41 -8.99 -6.18
N LYS A 86 16.42 -8.69 -7.49
CA LYS A 86 17.65 -8.39 -8.25
C LYS A 86 18.22 -7.01 -7.90
N ASP A 87 17.36 -6.12 -7.43
CA ASP A 87 17.69 -4.75 -7.01
C ASP A 87 17.92 -4.67 -5.49
N GLY A 88 17.91 -5.81 -4.80
CA GLY A 88 18.10 -5.91 -3.35
C GLY A 88 16.82 -5.98 -2.54
N LEU A 89 15.65 -5.87 -3.14
CA LEU A 89 14.37 -6.03 -2.43
C LEU A 89 14.29 -7.41 -1.77
N CYS A 90 13.83 -7.48 -0.55
CA CYS A 90 13.88 -8.70 0.27
C CYS A 90 13.02 -9.84 -0.29
N SER A 91 11.92 -9.53 -0.96
CA SER A 91 11.05 -10.49 -1.64
C SER A 91 10.27 -9.81 -2.77
N ASN A 92 9.97 -10.55 -3.83
CA ASN A 92 9.04 -10.06 -4.86
C ASN A 92 7.56 -10.14 -4.44
N ILE A 93 7.26 -10.79 -3.32
CA ILE A 93 5.92 -10.80 -2.72
C ILE A 93 5.90 -9.74 -1.64
N VAL A 94 5.15 -8.65 -1.89
CA VAL A 94 5.07 -7.49 -1.01
C VAL A 94 3.60 -7.18 -0.71
N ASN A 95 3.24 -7.23 0.58
CA ASN A 95 1.85 -7.12 1.02
C ASN A 95 1.52 -5.75 1.61
N ALA A 96 2.49 -5.06 2.19
CA ALA A 96 2.29 -3.79 2.87
C ALA A 96 3.39 -2.80 2.53
N VAL A 97 3.09 -1.52 2.63
CA VAL A 97 4.04 -0.42 2.43
C VAL A 97 3.65 0.76 3.31
N VAL A 98 4.63 1.38 3.95
CA VAL A 98 4.50 2.61 4.71
C VAL A 98 5.81 3.39 4.65
N GLU A 99 5.75 4.72 4.68
CA GLU A 99 6.90 5.60 4.88
C GLU A 99 6.95 6.02 6.36
N ASP A 100 8.10 5.85 7.00
CA ASP A 100 8.27 6.26 8.39
C ASP A 100 8.45 7.79 8.53
N LYS A 101 8.51 8.25 9.78
CA LYS A 101 8.71 9.68 10.08
C LYS A 101 10.01 10.25 9.51
N ASN A 102 11.01 9.41 9.26
CA ASN A 102 12.33 9.80 8.74
C ASN A 102 12.43 9.73 7.22
N GLY A 103 11.35 9.31 6.51
CA GLY A 103 11.33 9.16 5.07
C GLY A 103 11.84 7.81 4.56
N ILE A 104 12.07 6.85 5.44
CA ILE A 104 12.44 5.48 5.08
C ILE A 104 11.18 4.73 4.66
N MET A 105 11.22 4.09 3.50
CA MET A 105 10.15 3.22 3.04
C MET A 105 10.28 1.85 3.70
N TRP A 106 9.17 1.34 4.22
CA TRP A 106 9.09 0.02 4.85
C TRP A 106 8.09 -0.84 4.10
N PHE A 107 8.50 -2.07 3.83
CA PHE A 107 7.69 -3.04 3.10
C PHE A 107 7.48 -4.29 3.96
N GLY A 108 6.22 -4.72 4.06
CA GLY A 108 5.87 -6.01 4.60
C GLY A 108 5.94 -7.06 3.49
N THR A 109 6.84 -8.02 3.63
CA THR A 109 7.14 -9.00 2.57
C THR A 109 6.89 -10.44 3.02
N ALA A 110 6.99 -11.38 2.09
CA ALA A 110 6.98 -12.82 2.40
C ALA A 110 8.22 -13.31 3.17
N LYS A 111 9.20 -12.42 3.42
CA LYS A 111 10.45 -12.70 4.15
C LYS A 111 10.71 -11.68 5.27
N GLY A 112 9.67 -11.26 5.97
CA GLY A 112 9.76 -10.27 7.04
C GLY A 112 9.60 -8.84 6.56
N LEU A 113 10.16 -7.91 7.32
CA LEU A 113 10.22 -6.50 6.96
C LEU A 113 11.40 -6.22 6.03
N CYS A 114 11.22 -5.24 5.17
CA CYS A 114 12.25 -4.73 4.27
C CYS A 114 12.21 -3.21 4.31
N SER A 115 13.29 -2.55 4.71
CA SER A 115 13.41 -1.10 4.66
C SER A 115 14.19 -0.65 3.44
N TYR A 116 13.92 0.58 2.97
CA TYR A 116 14.58 1.21 1.83
C TYR A 116 14.81 2.70 2.12
N ASP A 117 16.05 3.12 2.14
CA ASP A 117 16.50 4.48 2.46
C ASP A 117 16.60 5.41 1.23
N GLY A 118 16.25 4.93 0.05
CA GLY A 118 16.43 5.62 -1.23
C GLY A 118 17.57 5.03 -2.07
N GLU A 119 18.51 4.31 -1.45
CA GLU A 119 19.69 3.73 -2.09
C GLU A 119 19.73 2.20 -1.97
N SER A 120 19.49 1.67 -0.77
CA SER A 120 19.65 0.25 -0.44
C SER A 120 18.47 -0.33 0.31
N PHE A 121 18.28 -1.65 0.14
CA PHE A 121 17.30 -2.44 0.89
C PHE A 121 17.96 -3.19 2.02
N ILE A 122 17.31 -3.21 3.19
CA ILE A 122 17.74 -3.97 4.37
C ILE A 122 16.65 -4.95 4.76
N ASN A 123 16.99 -6.24 4.83
CA ASN A 123 16.08 -7.28 5.30
C ASN A 123 16.10 -7.39 6.82
N ILE A 124 14.92 -7.37 7.43
CA ILE A 124 14.70 -7.52 8.86
C ILE A 124 13.77 -8.72 9.06
N PRO A 125 14.32 -9.92 9.27
CA PRO A 125 13.53 -11.13 9.41
C PRO A 125 12.72 -11.11 10.71
N LEU A 126 11.53 -11.75 10.69
CA LEU A 126 10.76 -11.98 11.90
C LEU A 126 11.46 -12.98 12.84
N PRO A 127 11.20 -12.93 14.16
CA PRO A 127 11.72 -13.88 15.12
C PRO A 127 11.32 -15.32 14.78
N GLN A 128 12.29 -16.22 14.62
CA GLN A 128 12.05 -17.60 14.21
C GLN A 128 11.39 -18.45 15.31
N GLU A 129 11.60 -18.08 16.55
CA GLU A 129 11.08 -18.80 17.74
C GLU A 129 9.55 -18.76 17.81
N ASP A 130 8.94 -17.70 17.30
CA ASP A 130 7.50 -17.48 17.29
C ASP A 130 6.80 -18.15 16.10
N ILE A 131 7.57 -18.62 15.09
CA ILE A 131 7.05 -19.28 13.90
C ILE A 131 6.81 -20.78 14.19
N GLN A 132 6.19 -21.11 15.31
CA GLN A 132 5.86 -22.49 15.61
C GLN A 132 4.58 -22.92 14.89
N SER A 133 4.60 -24.19 14.42
CA SER A 133 3.45 -24.79 13.74
C SER A 133 2.21 -24.82 14.64
N VAL A 134 1.26 -23.97 14.36
CA VAL A 134 -0.06 -23.95 15.03
C VAL A 134 -0.97 -25.10 14.57
N SER A 135 -0.41 -26.12 13.92
CA SER A 135 -1.12 -27.07 13.08
C SER A 135 -1.90 -28.17 13.77
N SER A 136 -1.58 -28.52 14.99
CA SER A 136 -2.17 -29.75 15.59
C SER A 136 -3.43 -29.50 16.41
N GLU A 137 -3.61 -28.29 16.92
CA GLU A 137 -4.72 -27.99 17.85
C GLU A 137 -5.89 -27.24 17.20
N THR A 138 -5.65 -26.57 16.07
CA THR A 138 -6.67 -25.67 15.46
C THR A 138 -7.29 -26.21 14.17
N GLY A 139 -6.79 -27.34 13.67
CA GLY A 139 -7.21 -27.87 12.36
C GLY A 139 -6.79 -27.00 11.17
N LEU A 140 -6.08 -25.92 11.40
CA LEU A 140 -5.55 -25.04 10.35
C LEU A 140 -4.21 -25.60 9.85
N PRO A 141 -3.93 -25.47 8.54
CA PRO A 141 -2.66 -25.95 7.99
C PRO A 141 -1.47 -25.28 8.68
N SER A 142 -0.48 -26.07 9.04
CA SER A 142 0.81 -25.60 9.55
C SER A 142 1.45 -24.68 8.53
N ARG A 143 1.43 -23.37 8.80
CA ARG A 143 2.13 -22.37 8.01
C ARG A 143 3.31 -21.84 8.82
N LYS A 144 4.52 -22.26 8.45
CA LYS A 144 5.72 -21.52 8.82
C LYS A 144 5.82 -20.36 7.84
N THR A 145 5.53 -19.16 8.28
CA THR A 145 5.60 -18.02 7.36
C THR A 145 6.18 -16.81 8.07
N GLU A 146 7.22 -16.25 7.49
CA GLU A 146 7.77 -14.95 7.82
C GLU A 146 6.96 -13.83 7.15
N THR A 147 5.79 -14.17 6.59
CA THR A 147 5.02 -13.25 5.76
C THR A 147 4.37 -12.17 6.61
N VAL A 148 4.75 -10.94 6.35
CA VAL A 148 4.07 -9.73 6.85
C VAL A 148 2.94 -9.38 5.90
N LEU A 149 1.73 -9.22 6.44
CA LEU A 149 0.51 -8.90 5.67
C LEU A 149 0.08 -7.44 5.84
N SER A 150 0.30 -6.88 7.02
CA SER A 150 -0.08 -5.51 7.35
C SER A 150 1.02 -4.82 8.18
N LEU A 151 1.13 -3.51 8.01
CA LEU A 151 2.20 -2.73 8.61
C LEU A 151 1.75 -1.27 8.78
N ILE A 152 1.94 -0.72 9.97
CA ILE A 152 1.84 0.72 10.24
C ILE A 152 3.03 1.16 11.10
N GLN A 153 3.39 2.45 11.05
CA GLN A 153 4.13 3.09 12.11
C GLN A 153 3.13 3.86 12.98
N ALA A 154 3.05 3.52 14.24
CA ALA A 154 2.20 4.19 15.21
C ALA A 154 2.77 5.58 15.58
N SER A 155 1.94 6.44 16.15
CA SER A 155 2.28 7.80 16.53
C SER A 155 3.44 7.87 17.54
N ASN A 156 3.60 6.84 18.38
CA ASN A 156 4.73 6.68 19.30
C ASN A 156 6.05 6.30 18.59
N GLY A 157 6.00 6.00 17.27
CA GLY A 157 7.13 5.65 16.43
C GLY A 157 7.43 4.16 16.33
N GLU A 158 6.76 3.30 17.09
CA GLU A 158 6.86 1.84 16.94
C GLU A 158 6.13 1.37 15.68
N PHE A 159 6.63 0.29 15.11
CA PHE A 159 5.91 -0.39 14.03
C PHE A 159 5.02 -1.50 14.61
N TRP A 160 3.80 -1.57 14.10
CA TRP A 160 2.92 -2.71 14.29
C TRP A 160 2.93 -3.56 13.04
N VAL A 161 3.26 -4.83 13.21
CA VAL A 161 3.54 -5.78 12.13
C VAL A 161 2.57 -6.94 12.25
N GLY A 162 1.63 -7.02 11.33
CA GLY A 162 0.68 -8.13 11.24
C GLY A 162 1.17 -9.22 10.31
N THR A 163 1.05 -10.47 10.73
CA THR A 163 1.60 -11.64 10.01
C THR A 163 0.53 -12.59 9.51
N ASP A 164 0.91 -13.52 8.65
CA ASP A 164 0.01 -14.57 8.11
C ASP A 164 -0.25 -15.73 9.10
N ALA A 165 0.58 -15.90 10.14
CA ALA A 165 0.42 -17.03 11.04
C ALA A 165 0.84 -16.79 12.49
N SER A 166 1.61 -15.75 12.77
CA SER A 166 2.21 -15.50 14.09
C SER A 166 1.56 -14.34 14.85
N GLY A 167 0.40 -13.87 14.38
CA GLY A 167 -0.29 -12.74 15.00
C GLY A 167 0.39 -11.41 14.71
N ALA A 168 0.55 -10.57 15.72
CA ALA A 168 1.12 -9.24 15.61
C ALA A 168 2.38 -9.07 16.45
N TYR A 169 3.31 -8.26 15.93
CA TYR A 169 4.50 -7.82 16.63
C TYR A 169 4.53 -6.30 16.73
N ARG A 170 5.14 -5.81 17.82
CA ARG A 170 5.65 -4.44 17.91
C ARG A 170 7.15 -4.48 17.57
N TYR A 171 7.63 -3.52 16.79
CA TYR A 171 9.03 -3.37 16.42
C TYR A 171 9.48 -1.94 16.70
N ASP A 172 10.45 -1.76 17.57
CA ASP A 172 10.98 -0.47 18.03
C ASP A 172 12.13 0.06 17.15
N GLY A 173 12.43 -0.62 16.06
CA GLY A 173 13.58 -0.34 15.19
C GLY A 173 14.79 -1.22 15.50
N LYS A 174 14.75 -2.04 16.56
CA LYS A 174 15.83 -2.95 16.99
C LYS A 174 15.33 -4.33 17.32
N THR A 175 14.25 -4.41 18.09
CA THR A 175 13.72 -5.65 18.65
C THR A 175 12.24 -5.83 18.32
N PHE A 176 11.87 -7.07 18.03
CA PHE A 176 10.48 -7.47 17.93
C PHE A 176 9.96 -7.92 19.28
N THR A 177 8.80 -7.44 19.67
CA THR A 177 8.05 -7.94 20.82
C THR A 177 6.77 -8.57 20.30
N SER A 178 6.60 -9.88 20.54
CA SER A 178 5.34 -10.57 20.22
C SER A 178 4.23 -10.00 21.07
N PHE A 179 3.18 -9.56 20.42
CA PHE A 179 2.03 -8.99 21.08
C PHE A 179 1.04 -10.08 21.53
N LEU A 180 0.92 -11.16 20.76
CA LEU A 180 0.03 -12.28 21.05
C LEU A 180 0.84 -13.48 21.55
N LYS A 181 0.97 -13.61 22.87
CA LYS A 181 1.88 -14.54 23.55
C LYS A 181 1.53 -16.02 23.40
N PHE A 182 0.26 -16.36 23.09
CA PHE A 182 -0.23 -17.74 23.11
C PHE A 182 -0.56 -18.25 21.70
N LYS A 183 0.44 -18.34 20.81
CA LYS A 183 0.27 -18.87 19.44
C LYS A 183 -0.89 -18.18 18.69
N GLY A 184 -0.97 -16.86 18.80
CA GLY A 184 -2.05 -16.08 18.20
C GLY A 184 -3.34 -16.01 19.04
N ARG A 185 -3.35 -16.60 20.23
CA ARG A 185 -4.41 -16.44 21.21
C ARG A 185 -4.06 -15.37 22.25
N LEU A 186 -5.06 -14.77 22.89
CA LEU A 186 -4.88 -13.86 24.00
C LEU A 186 -4.63 -14.60 25.31
N GLN A 187 -5.38 -15.69 25.53
CA GLN A 187 -5.26 -16.59 26.68
C GLN A 187 -5.09 -18.02 26.16
N PRO A 188 -4.49 -18.94 26.94
CA PRO A 188 -4.26 -20.32 26.51
C PRO A 188 -5.52 -21.07 26.08
N ASP A 189 -6.65 -20.77 26.73
CA ASP A 189 -7.94 -21.45 26.54
C ASP A 189 -8.91 -20.68 25.64
N ASP A 190 -8.44 -19.60 25.02
CA ASP A 190 -9.25 -18.73 24.18
C ASP A 190 -9.57 -19.39 22.84
N ASN A 191 -10.83 -19.30 22.41
CA ASN A 191 -11.25 -19.74 21.09
C ASN A 191 -11.03 -18.68 20.00
N VAL A 192 -10.50 -17.53 20.39
CA VAL A 192 -10.22 -16.40 19.50
C VAL A 192 -8.77 -16.46 19.02
N TYR A 193 -8.59 -16.58 17.73
CA TYR A 193 -7.29 -16.67 17.07
C TYR A 193 -7.03 -15.43 16.23
N ASN A 194 -6.01 -14.66 16.62
CA ASN A 194 -5.52 -13.52 15.85
C ASN A 194 -4.19 -13.84 15.15
N ASN A 195 -4.12 -14.93 14.40
CA ASN A 195 -2.88 -15.38 13.78
C ASN A 195 -2.61 -14.70 12.45
N CYS A 196 -3.67 -14.43 11.67
CA CYS A 196 -3.57 -13.85 10.34
C CYS A 196 -4.12 -12.42 10.36
N ILE A 197 -3.23 -11.44 10.48
CA ILE A 197 -3.58 -10.04 10.66
C ILE A 197 -3.56 -9.31 9.31
N LEU A 198 -4.74 -9.04 8.76
CA LEU A 198 -4.88 -8.40 7.45
C LEU A 198 -4.86 -6.88 7.50
N SER A 199 -5.31 -6.31 8.60
CA SER A 199 -5.34 -4.86 8.77
C SER A 199 -4.95 -4.43 10.17
N ILE A 200 -4.24 -3.32 10.25
CA ILE A 200 -3.90 -2.63 11.49
C ILE A 200 -4.15 -1.14 11.24
N ILE A 201 -4.73 -0.46 12.21
CA ILE A 201 -4.91 0.99 12.18
C ILE A 201 -4.78 1.56 13.58
N GLU A 202 -4.24 2.76 13.70
CA GLU A 202 -4.23 3.56 14.91
C GLU A 202 -5.38 4.58 14.85
N ASP A 203 -6.16 4.70 15.93
CA ASP A 203 -7.19 5.73 16.03
C ASP A 203 -6.61 7.07 16.55
N GLU A 204 -7.44 8.12 16.58
CA GLU A 204 -7.03 9.45 17.05
C GLU A 204 -6.57 9.48 18.52
N LYS A 205 -6.94 8.47 19.32
CA LYS A 205 -6.56 8.34 20.75
C LYS A 205 -5.25 7.57 20.91
N GLY A 206 -4.68 7.04 19.82
CA GLY A 206 -3.50 6.17 19.82
C GLY A 206 -3.82 4.71 20.15
N ASN A 207 -5.08 4.30 20.13
CA ASN A 207 -5.45 2.89 20.29
C ASN A 207 -5.18 2.16 18.96
N ILE A 208 -4.73 0.92 19.07
CA ILE A 208 -4.45 0.09 17.91
C ILE A 208 -5.61 -0.87 17.68
N TRP A 209 -6.10 -0.88 16.46
CA TRP A 209 -7.15 -1.79 16.02
C TRP A 209 -6.57 -2.83 15.07
N ILE A 210 -6.82 -4.10 15.37
CA ILE A 210 -6.32 -5.24 14.62
C ILE A 210 -7.49 -5.99 13.99
N GLY A 211 -7.47 -6.13 12.68
CA GLY A 211 -8.40 -6.95 11.91
C GLY A 211 -7.79 -8.28 11.51
N SER A 212 -8.42 -9.39 11.93
CA SER A 212 -7.96 -10.74 11.64
C SER A 212 -8.80 -11.41 10.55
N PHE A 213 -8.14 -12.21 9.72
CA PHE A 213 -8.81 -13.07 8.73
C PHE A 213 -9.37 -14.36 9.34
N THR A 214 -8.86 -14.75 10.52
CA THR A 214 -9.29 -15.92 11.26
C THR A 214 -10.40 -15.56 12.25
N HIS A 215 -10.77 -16.48 13.13
CA HIS A 215 -11.84 -16.31 14.15
C HIS A 215 -11.58 -15.16 15.15
N GLY A 216 -10.47 -14.43 15.00
CA GLY A 216 -10.12 -13.30 15.86
C GLY A 216 -10.92 -12.03 15.61
N GLY A 217 -11.55 -11.89 14.43
CA GLY A 217 -12.38 -10.73 14.11
C GLY A 217 -11.66 -9.40 14.29
N LEU A 218 -12.27 -8.51 15.08
CA LEU A 218 -11.78 -7.17 15.38
C LEU A 218 -11.34 -7.07 16.84
N SER A 219 -10.15 -6.57 17.08
CA SER A 219 -9.60 -6.32 18.41
C SER A 219 -9.14 -4.88 18.54
N GLU A 220 -9.47 -4.25 19.66
CA GLU A 220 -8.98 -2.94 20.08
C GLU A 220 -7.94 -3.10 21.18
N ILE A 221 -6.84 -2.38 21.08
CA ILE A 221 -5.71 -2.44 22.00
C ILE A 221 -5.50 -1.05 22.59
N VAL A 222 -5.70 -0.94 23.90
CA VAL A 222 -5.51 0.29 24.67
C VAL A 222 -4.38 0.05 25.68
N GLY A 223 -3.19 0.51 25.39
CA GLY A 223 -2.00 0.14 26.16
C GLY A 223 -1.74 -1.37 26.09
N ASP A 224 -1.82 -2.06 27.23
CA ASP A 224 -1.71 -3.52 27.31
C ASP A 224 -3.06 -4.26 27.36
N ASN A 225 -4.16 -3.52 27.37
CA ASN A 225 -5.49 -4.10 27.42
C ASN A 225 -6.02 -4.38 26.01
N ILE A 226 -6.62 -5.54 25.83
CA ILE A 226 -7.22 -5.97 24.58
C ILE A 226 -8.70 -6.22 24.76
N THR A 227 -9.48 -5.62 23.89
CA THR A 227 -10.93 -5.84 23.79
C THR A 227 -11.27 -6.48 22.47
N HIS A 228 -11.95 -7.63 22.50
CA HIS A 228 -12.51 -8.24 21.31
C HIS A 228 -13.92 -7.74 21.07
N HIS A 229 -14.16 -7.29 19.86
CA HIS A 229 -15.50 -6.91 19.40
C HIS A 229 -16.13 -8.08 18.66
N ALA A 230 -17.34 -8.46 19.08
CA ALA A 230 -18.07 -9.61 18.60
C ALA A 230 -19.45 -9.21 18.06
N LEU A 231 -20.20 -10.19 17.56
CA LEU A 231 -21.58 -10.02 17.07
C LEU A 231 -22.49 -9.27 18.03
N LYS A 232 -22.35 -9.52 19.34
CA LYS A 232 -23.12 -8.82 20.39
C LYS A 232 -22.90 -7.31 20.43
N ASP A 233 -21.76 -6.85 19.89
CA ASP A 233 -21.40 -5.43 19.86
C ASP A 233 -21.90 -4.74 18.58
N GLY A 234 -22.76 -5.42 17.80
CA GLY A 234 -23.30 -4.92 16.52
C GLY A 234 -22.38 -5.16 15.34
N TYR A 235 -21.30 -5.88 15.56
CA TYR A 235 -20.31 -6.25 14.56
C TYR A 235 -20.60 -7.66 14.02
N GLY A 236 -20.61 -7.85 12.69
CA GLY A 236 -21.11 -9.09 12.06
C GLY A 236 -20.12 -10.24 11.98
N ASP A 237 -19.62 -10.55 10.83
CA ASP A 237 -18.79 -11.72 10.52
C ASP A 237 -17.31 -11.53 10.93
N GLY A 238 -16.72 -12.51 11.56
CA GLY A 238 -15.39 -12.47 12.17
C GLY A 238 -14.17 -12.16 11.31
N MET A 239 -14.31 -11.87 10.02
CA MET A 239 -13.16 -11.63 9.11
C MET A 239 -13.07 -10.16 8.70
N ILE A 240 -12.02 -9.46 9.14
CA ILE A 240 -11.72 -8.08 8.74
C ILE A 240 -10.67 -8.08 7.63
N ALA A 241 -11.03 -7.55 6.47
CA ALA A 241 -10.12 -7.48 5.32
C ALA A 241 -9.38 -6.14 5.24
N THR A 242 -9.96 -5.06 5.76
CA THR A 242 -9.40 -3.72 5.71
C THR A 242 -9.95 -2.85 6.83
N SER A 243 -9.17 -1.84 7.20
CA SER A 243 -9.57 -0.76 8.09
C SER A 243 -9.15 0.59 7.49
N TYR A 244 -9.91 1.63 7.81
CA TYR A 244 -9.65 3.01 7.40
C TYR A 244 -10.21 3.97 8.44
N MET A 245 -9.55 5.11 8.67
CA MET A 245 -10.05 6.19 9.50
C MET A 245 -10.39 7.40 8.63
N ASP A 246 -11.63 7.89 8.72
CA ASP A 246 -12.05 9.08 7.99
C ASP A 246 -11.61 10.37 8.71
N ASN A 247 -11.76 11.52 8.05
CA ASN A 247 -11.35 12.83 8.57
C ASN A 247 -12.18 13.31 9.78
N LYS A 248 -13.19 12.55 10.18
CA LYS A 248 -14.00 12.79 11.39
C LYS A 248 -13.60 11.86 12.54
N GLY A 249 -12.55 11.05 12.35
CA GLY A 249 -12.11 10.06 13.31
C GLY A 249 -12.95 8.79 13.37
N ASN A 250 -13.92 8.60 12.46
CA ASN A 250 -14.65 7.34 12.42
C ASN A 250 -13.78 6.25 11.79
N LEU A 251 -13.83 5.06 12.38
CA LEU A 251 -13.16 3.90 11.82
C LEU A 251 -14.12 3.12 10.91
N TRP A 252 -13.61 2.70 9.77
CA TRP A 252 -14.33 1.91 8.79
C TRP A 252 -13.69 0.52 8.69
N PHE A 253 -14.50 -0.50 8.86
CA PHE A 253 -14.06 -1.89 8.81
C PHE A 253 -14.79 -2.63 7.71
N GLY A 254 -14.03 -3.17 6.78
CA GLY A 254 -14.56 -4.01 5.74
C GLY A 254 -14.44 -5.48 6.07
N THR A 255 -15.58 -6.14 6.07
CA THR A 255 -15.65 -7.57 6.32
C THR A 255 -15.72 -8.34 5.02
N ARG A 256 -15.41 -9.63 5.09
CA ARG A 256 -15.52 -10.51 3.93
C ARG A 256 -16.96 -10.75 3.51
N ASN A 257 -17.86 -10.98 4.46
CA ASN A 257 -19.23 -11.37 4.20
C ASN A 257 -20.28 -10.49 4.90
N GLY A 258 -19.87 -9.73 5.92
CA GLY A 258 -20.76 -8.94 6.80
C GLY A 258 -21.01 -7.51 6.32
N GLY A 259 -20.40 -7.07 5.22
CA GLY A 259 -20.52 -5.69 4.72
C GLY A 259 -19.48 -4.74 5.30
N ILE A 260 -19.87 -3.49 5.44
CA ILE A 260 -19.03 -2.41 5.95
C ILE A 260 -19.56 -1.96 7.31
N TYR A 261 -18.67 -1.84 8.28
CA TYR A 261 -18.99 -1.27 9.59
C TYR A 261 -18.28 0.05 9.78
N GLN A 262 -18.98 1.02 10.30
CA GLN A 262 -18.43 2.27 10.79
C GLN A 262 -18.50 2.28 12.31
N TYR A 263 -17.41 2.68 12.96
CA TYR A 263 -17.35 2.90 14.42
C TYR A 263 -17.11 4.39 14.67
N ASP A 264 -17.98 5.01 15.44
CA ASP A 264 -17.96 6.45 15.73
C ASP A 264 -17.26 6.80 17.06
N GLY A 265 -16.53 5.85 17.61
CA GLY A 265 -15.90 5.94 18.93
C GLY A 265 -16.77 5.40 20.08
N ASN A 266 -18.04 5.04 19.82
CA ASN A 266 -18.97 4.50 20.80
C ASN A 266 -19.74 3.28 20.29
N THR A 267 -20.19 3.31 19.05
CA THR A 267 -21.08 2.29 18.49
C THR A 267 -20.64 1.85 17.11
N PHE A 268 -20.84 0.54 16.84
CA PHE A 268 -20.71 0.00 15.48
C PHE A 268 -22.03 0.14 14.75
N LYS A 269 -21.94 0.64 13.51
CA LYS A 269 -23.05 0.77 12.61
C LYS A 269 -22.75 0.02 11.31
N ASN A 270 -23.60 -0.93 10.97
CA ASN A 270 -23.52 -1.56 9.65
C ASN A 270 -23.99 -0.56 8.59
N ILE A 271 -23.10 -0.24 7.66
CA ILE A 271 -23.38 0.62 6.51
C ILE A 271 -23.83 -0.29 5.36
N ALA A 272 -24.92 -1.03 5.59
CA ALA A 272 -25.53 -1.82 4.55
C ALA A 272 -26.28 -0.89 3.59
N ASP A 273 -26.04 -1.08 2.30
CA ASP A 273 -26.84 -0.39 1.29
C ASP A 273 -28.04 -1.27 0.91
N THR A 274 -29.24 -0.76 1.18
CA THR A 274 -30.49 -1.37 0.75
C THR A 274 -30.63 -1.36 -0.77
N ASN A 275 -29.95 -0.46 -1.47
CA ASN A 275 -30.04 -0.30 -2.92
C ASN A 275 -29.16 -1.27 -3.70
N THR A 276 -28.09 -1.81 -3.13
CA THR A 276 -27.21 -2.78 -3.80
C THR A 276 -27.69 -4.22 -3.68
N GLY A 277 -28.81 -4.47 -2.98
CA GLY A 277 -29.43 -5.80 -2.84
C GLY A 277 -28.52 -6.83 -2.17
N GLY A 278 -27.55 -6.40 -1.38
CA GLY A 278 -26.68 -7.31 -0.63
C GLY A 278 -25.39 -6.66 -0.13
N GLN A 279 -24.69 -7.44 0.65
CA GLN A 279 -23.46 -7.04 1.34
C GLN A 279 -22.35 -6.72 0.33
N ILE A 280 -21.77 -5.53 0.44
CA ILE A 280 -20.55 -5.17 -0.29
C ILE A 280 -19.38 -5.79 0.47
N ALA A 281 -18.79 -6.86 -0.06
CA ALA A 281 -17.55 -7.39 0.47
C ALA A 281 -16.41 -6.42 0.12
N MET A 282 -15.77 -5.87 1.11
CA MET A 282 -14.89 -4.73 0.98
C MET A 282 -13.42 -5.13 0.87
N ALA A 283 -12.74 -4.55 -0.10
CA ALA A 283 -11.30 -4.66 -0.24
C ALA A 283 -10.55 -3.38 0.18
N SER A 284 -11.18 -2.20 0.08
CA SER A 284 -10.54 -0.92 0.46
C SER A 284 -11.57 0.20 0.64
N VAL A 285 -11.24 1.13 1.54
CA VAL A 285 -11.92 2.43 1.71
C VAL A 285 -10.88 3.53 1.63
N LEU A 286 -11.27 4.67 1.11
CA LEU A 286 -10.49 5.91 1.09
C LEU A 286 -11.46 7.09 1.22
N GLU A 287 -11.15 8.07 2.05
CA GLU A 287 -11.68 9.42 1.92
C GLU A 287 -10.68 10.29 1.16
N ASP A 288 -11.09 10.84 0.03
CA ASP A 288 -10.23 11.73 -0.74
C ASP A 288 -10.17 13.15 -0.12
N ARG A 289 -9.26 13.99 -0.59
CA ARG A 289 -9.10 15.38 -0.08
C ARG A 289 -10.32 16.26 -0.27
N LYS A 290 -11.30 15.83 -1.06
CA LYS A 290 -12.59 16.51 -1.24
C LYS A 290 -13.66 16.03 -0.26
N GLY A 291 -13.31 15.04 0.58
CA GLY A 291 -14.23 14.42 1.54
C GLY A 291 -15.14 13.34 0.93
N THR A 292 -14.84 12.87 -0.29
CA THR A 292 -15.59 11.77 -0.90
C THR A 292 -15.08 10.44 -0.36
N ILE A 293 -15.96 9.63 0.21
CA ILE A 293 -15.63 8.27 0.63
C ILE A 293 -15.74 7.34 -0.58
N TRP A 294 -14.61 6.75 -0.95
CA TRP A 294 -14.49 5.74 -1.99
C TRP A 294 -14.47 4.35 -1.40
N VAL A 295 -15.16 3.41 -2.03
CA VAL A 295 -15.24 2.02 -1.61
C VAL A 295 -14.98 1.11 -2.78
N ALA A 296 -14.04 0.17 -2.64
CA ALA A 296 -13.86 -0.92 -3.59
C ALA A 296 -14.47 -2.21 -3.08
N SER A 297 -15.22 -2.88 -3.92
CA SER A 297 -15.81 -4.18 -3.59
C SER A 297 -15.03 -5.32 -4.22
N PHE A 298 -14.71 -6.33 -3.40
CA PHE A 298 -14.03 -7.53 -3.85
C PHE A 298 -14.97 -8.55 -4.52
N ALA A 299 -16.22 -8.64 -4.05
CA ALA A 299 -17.15 -9.68 -4.47
C ALA A 299 -18.19 -9.20 -5.50
N ARG A 300 -18.31 -7.90 -5.71
CA ARG A 300 -19.26 -7.32 -6.66
C ARG A 300 -18.59 -6.19 -7.43
N LYS A 301 -19.04 -6.03 -8.65
CA LYS A 301 -18.46 -5.17 -9.66
C LYS A 301 -18.21 -3.75 -9.14
N GLY A 302 -16.93 -3.39 -8.99
CA GLY A 302 -16.52 -2.04 -9.16
C GLY A 302 -16.17 -1.25 -7.92
N VAL A 303 -16.13 0.02 -8.17
CA VAL A 303 -15.82 1.09 -7.25
C VAL A 303 -17.07 1.91 -7.02
N TYR A 304 -17.27 2.32 -5.79
CA TYR A 304 -18.42 3.11 -5.36
C TYR A 304 -17.96 4.36 -4.65
N ARG A 305 -18.76 5.42 -4.71
CA ARG A 305 -18.71 6.55 -3.81
C ARG A 305 -19.82 6.41 -2.78
N TYR A 306 -19.52 6.72 -1.53
CA TYR A 306 -20.52 6.75 -0.47
C TYR A 306 -20.99 8.18 -0.25
N GLU A 307 -22.20 8.47 -0.66
CA GLU A 307 -22.82 9.79 -0.60
C GLU A 307 -24.27 9.66 -0.10
N ASN A 308 -24.71 10.56 0.78
CA ASN A 308 -26.08 10.59 1.29
C ASN A 308 -26.56 9.24 1.86
N LYS A 309 -25.67 8.51 2.55
CA LYS A 309 -25.90 7.16 3.11
C LYS A 309 -26.17 6.08 2.08
N SER A 310 -25.75 6.28 0.84
CA SER A 310 -25.91 5.32 -0.27
C SER A 310 -24.61 5.11 -1.00
N PHE A 311 -24.39 3.90 -1.51
CA PHE A 311 -23.27 3.56 -2.38
C PHE A 311 -23.66 3.81 -3.84
N ILE A 312 -23.00 4.77 -4.46
CA ILE A 312 -23.22 5.16 -5.85
C ILE A 312 -22.09 4.58 -6.69
N PRO A 313 -22.37 3.67 -7.63
CA PRO A 313 -21.34 3.10 -8.49
C PRO A 313 -20.65 4.20 -9.31
N LEU A 314 -19.35 4.03 -9.53
CA LEU A 314 -18.61 4.87 -10.47
C LEU A 314 -19.05 4.48 -11.89
N ASP A 315 -19.94 5.28 -12.48
CA ASP A 315 -20.50 5.05 -13.82
C ASP A 315 -19.85 6.01 -14.84
N ILE A 316 -18.69 5.60 -15.34
CA ILE A 316 -17.96 6.28 -16.41
C ILE A 316 -17.40 5.25 -17.38
N LYS A 317 -17.08 5.66 -18.61
CA LYS A 317 -16.50 4.78 -19.63
C LYS A 317 -15.26 4.05 -19.11
N GLY A 318 -15.28 2.74 -19.10
CA GLY A 318 -14.18 1.89 -18.62
C GLY A 318 -14.36 1.40 -17.18
N SER A 319 -15.32 1.94 -16.41
CA SER A 319 -15.56 1.53 -15.02
C SER A 319 -16.02 0.06 -14.90
N GLU A 320 -16.59 -0.49 -15.96
CA GLU A 320 -16.95 -1.92 -16.05
C GLU A 320 -15.75 -2.86 -15.92
N LYS A 321 -14.53 -2.34 -16.10
CA LYS A 321 -13.26 -3.08 -15.96
C LYS A 321 -12.70 -3.03 -14.54
N LEU A 322 -13.24 -2.19 -13.66
CA LEU A 322 -12.81 -2.03 -12.27
C LEU A 322 -13.41 -3.16 -11.40
N ASN A 323 -12.98 -4.40 -11.65
CA ASN A 323 -13.37 -5.55 -10.87
C ASN A 323 -12.21 -6.05 -10.01
N ASP A 324 -12.49 -6.76 -8.91
CA ASP A 324 -11.45 -7.35 -8.05
C ASP A 324 -10.42 -6.33 -7.53
N ILE A 325 -10.89 -5.13 -7.20
CA ILE A 325 -10.05 -4.05 -6.66
C ILE A 325 -9.57 -4.42 -5.25
N LYS A 326 -8.28 -4.27 -5.00
CA LYS A 326 -7.61 -4.55 -3.72
C LYS A 326 -7.34 -3.30 -2.91
N PHE A 327 -7.08 -2.18 -3.58
CA PHE A 327 -6.83 -0.92 -2.90
C PHE A 327 -7.37 0.27 -3.71
N ILE A 328 -7.64 1.35 -2.97
CA ILE A 328 -7.85 2.69 -3.48
C ILE A 328 -6.85 3.59 -2.79
N THR A 329 -6.25 4.51 -3.53
CA THR A 329 -5.37 5.54 -2.97
C THR A 329 -5.44 6.81 -3.81
N GLU A 330 -5.08 7.96 -3.23
CA GLU A 330 -5.08 9.25 -3.89
C GLU A 330 -3.64 9.73 -4.11
N ASP A 331 -3.32 10.27 -5.30
CA ASP A 331 -2.02 10.85 -5.56
C ASP A 331 -1.97 12.35 -5.15
N LYS A 332 -0.78 12.96 -5.28
CA LYS A 332 -0.59 14.36 -4.89
C LYS A 332 -1.40 15.36 -5.73
N GLN A 333 -1.85 14.97 -6.92
CA GLN A 333 -2.70 15.77 -7.81
C GLN A 333 -4.19 15.60 -7.53
N GLY A 334 -4.58 14.70 -6.61
CA GLY A 334 -5.97 14.39 -6.31
C GLY A 334 -6.58 13.37 -7.27
N ASN A 335 -5.76 12.66 -8.05
CA ASN A 335 -6.27 11.55 -8.84
C ASN A 335 -6.41 10.31 -7.96
N ILE A 336 -7.45 9.54 -8.21
CA ILE A 336 -7.75 8.30 -7.49
C ILE A 336 -7.18 7.11 -8.27
N TRP A 337 -6.40 6.29 -7.59
CA TRP A 337 -5.82 5.09 -8.14
C TRP A 337 -6.52 3.85 -7.62
N PHE A 338 -6.75 2.91 -8.51
CA PHE A 338 -7.37 1.61 -8.24
C PHE A 338 -6.43 0.51 -8.66
N GLY A 339 -6.12 -0.40 -7.78
CA GLY A 339 -5.32 -1.56 -8.13
C GLY A 339 -5.92 -2.86 -7.61
N GLY A 340 -5.59 -3.98 -8.25
CA GLY A 340 -6.22 -5.24 -7.90
C GLY A 340 -5.65 -6.46 -8.61
N ARG A 341 -6.49 -7.49 -8.75
CA ARG A 341 -6.11 -8.75 -9.40
C ARG A 341 -5.77 -8.56 -10.87
N TYR A 342 -5.05 -9.52 -11.42
CA TYR A 342 -4.65 -9.55 -12.83
C TYR A 342 -3.77 -8.37 -13.26
N GLY A 343 -3.00 -7.80 -12.32
CA GLY A 343 -2.15 -6.65 -12.55
C GLY A 343 -2.90 -5.34 -12.78
N LEU A 344 -4.20 -5.33 -12.47
CA LEU A 344 -5.06 -4.18 -12.68
C LEU A 344 -4.52 -2.95 -11.95
N LEU A 345 -4.30 -1.86 -12.69
CA LEU A 345 -3.92 -0.56 -12.18
C LEU A 345 -4.53 0.54 -13.05
N TRP A 346 -5.41 1.33 -12.46
CA TRP A 346 -6.13 2.40 -13.12
C TRP A 346 -6.04 3.69 -12.33
N ARG A 347 -6.09 4.83 -13.04
CA ARG A 347 -6.14 6.16 -12.44
C ARG A 347 -7.35 6.92 -12.94
N TYR A 348 -8.10 7.52 -12.03
CA TYR A 348 -9.22 8.42 -12.29
C TYR A 348 -8.82 9.85 -11.96
N ASP A 349 -8.97 10.78 -12.91
CA ASP A 349 -8.58 12.19 -12.76
C ASP A 349 -9.77 13.13 -12.44
N GLY A 350 -10.93 12.55 -12.18
CA GLY A 350 -12.18 13.29 -11.95
C GLY A 350 -13.11 13.28 -13.16
N ASP A 351 -12.61 12.94 -14.34
CA ASP A 351 -13.37 12.87 -15.60
C ASP A 351 -13.17 11.52 -16.31
N LYS A 352 -11.93 11.03 -16.39
CA LYS A 352 -11.54 9.86 -17.20
C LYS A 352 -10.77 8.83 -16.41
N LEU A 353 -10.92 7.58 -16.82
CA LEU A 353 -10.09 6.47 -16.40
C LEU A 353 -8.93 6.27 -17.37
N LYS A 354 -7.71 6.22 -16.83
CA LYS A 354 -6.50 5.86 -17.57
C LYS A 354 -6.00 4.51 -17.08
N ASP A 355 -5.79 3.60 -18.03
CA ASP A 355 -5.32 2.24 -17.79
C ASP A 355 -3.79 2.19 -17.71
N PHE A 356 -3.27 1.66 -16.61
CA PHE A 356 -1.86 1.37 -16.36
C PHE A 356 -1.63 -0.14 -16.10
N THR A 357 -2.63 -0.98 -16.37
CA THR A 357 -2.60 -2.43 -16.11
C THR A 357 -1.42 -3.14 -16.77
N GLN A 358 -0.80 -2.50 -17.74
CA GLN A 358 0.32 -3.03 -18.53
C GLN A 358 1.65 -2.39 -18.09
N LEU A 359 2.03 -2.59 -16.83
CA LEU A 359 3.37 -2.26 -16.39
C LEU A 359 4.34 -3.27 -17.03
N LYS A 360 4.70 -3.05 -18.30
CA LYS A 360 5.81 -3.75 -18.91
C LYS A 360 7.11 -3.27 -18.27
N ARG A 361 7.94 -4.23 -17.90
CA ARG A 361 9.31 -4.01 -17.47
C ARG A 361 10.01 -3.08 -18.47
N ILE A 362 10.34 -1.89 -18.04
CA ILE A 362 11.38 -1.12 -18.68
C ILE A 362 12.69 -1.83 -18.28
N LYS A 363 13.30 -2.52 -19.24
CA LYS A 363 14.62 -3.15 -19.08
C LYS A 363 15.69 -2.09 -19.06
#